data_804c42d4f9b10d302babc268003f30c3
#
_entry.id   804c42d4f9b10d302babc268003f30c3
#
_cell.length_a   1.000
_cell.length_b   1.000
_cell.length_c   1.000
_cell.angle_alpha   90.00
_cell.angle_beta   90.00
_cell.angle_gamma   90.00
#
_symmetry.space_group_name_H-M   'P 1'
#
loop_
_entity.id
_entity.type
_entity.pdbx_description
1 polymer ?
#
loop_
_entity_poly.entity_id
_entity_poly.type
_entity_poly.pdbx_seq_one_letter_code
_entity_poly.pdbx_strand_id
1 'polypeptide(L)'
;SYSSTPGAEAPEKNEKRVKQYAMMQKIQKFGGAMFTPVLLFAFAGIVVGVGTLFTTEAIMGDLAKPDSLFYQCWNVILQGGWTVFNQLPLLFAVALPIGMAKKQNARCCMEALVLYLTFHYFLSTMLSQWGTAFGVDFSAEVGGTSGLAMIANIKTLDMGMIGALAISGIVIWLHNKLYDTELPDWLGSFNGSTFVFMVGFFVMIPVALISALVWPKVQLGMLAFQGFVKGAGALGIWIFILLERLLIPFGLHHILYSPFYYDNAVVPGGLYAYWATRLPEIAASTASLKSLVPEAGFTATGFSGMVPLSILPAQ
;
A
#
# COMPACT_ATOMS: atom_id res chain seq x y z
N SER A 1 50.31 38.14 17.87
CA SER A 1 49.61 36.84 17.87
C SER A 1 48.12 37.06 18.10
N TYR A 2 47.35 37.09 17.02
CA TYR A 2 45.90 37.11 17.09
C TYR A 2 45.41 35.64 17.13
N SER A 3 44.88 35.20 18.24
CA SER A 3 44.13 33.96 18.34
C SER A 3 42.69 34.24 17.96
N SER A 4 42.31 33.86 16.75
CA SER A 4 40.92 33.85 16.34
C SER A 4 40.22 32.66 16.99
N THR A 5 39.39 32.93 17.98
CA THR A 5 38.37 31.99 18.50
C THR A 5 37.42 31.61 17.37
N PRO A 6 37.13 30.31 17.13
CA PRO A 6 36.16 29.93 16.15
C PRO A 6 34.79 30.49 16.56
N GLY A 7 34.20 31.30 15.68
CA GLY A 7 32.94 31.97 15.93
C GLY A 7 31.84 31.00 16.36
N ALA A 8 31.18 31.27 17.47
CA ALA A 8 29.96 30.64 17.89
C ALA A 8 28.91 30.86 16.80
N GLU A 9 28.54 29.82 16.09
CA GLU A 9 27.42 29.88 15.13
C GLU A 9 26.16 30.40 15.86
N ALA A 10 25.50 31.37 15.24
CA ALA A 10 24.36 32.04 15.85
C ALA A 10 23.34 30.98 16.34
N PRO A 11 22.71 31.11 17.52
CA PRO A 11 21.85 30.14 18.14
C PRO A 11 20.66 29.72 17.23
N GLU A 12 20.21 30.61 16.38
CA GLU A 12 19.15 30.34 15.40
C GLU A 12 19.59 29.34 14.31
N LYS A 13 20.84 29.36 13.89
CA LYS A 13 21.36 28.43 12.87
C LYS A 13 21.53 27.03 13.45
N ASN A 14 21.88 26.94 14.73
CA ASN A 14 21.98 25.67 15.44
C ASN A 14 20.59 25.04 15.68
N GLU A 15 19.59 25.85 16.02
CA GLU A 15 18.20 25.37 16.17
C GLU A 15 17.61 24.85 14.85
N LYS A 16 17.86 25.52 13.74
CA LYS A 16 17.46 25.07 12.39
C LYS A 16 18.13 23.74 12.04
N ARG A 17 19.41 23.57 12.33
CA ARG A 17 20.16 22.31 12.13
C ARG A 17 19.56 21.18 12.96
N VAL A 18 19.29 21.39 14.24
CA VAL A 18 18.69 20.39 15.14
C VAL A 18 17.32 19.95 14.63
N LYS A 19 16.47 20.88 14.19
CA LYS A 19 15.16 20.58 13.60
C LYS A 19 15.30 19.78 12.30
N GLN A 20 16.27 20.12 11.45
CA GLN A 20 16.54 19.40 10.21
C GLN A 20 17.03 17.96 10.48
N TYR A 21 17.93 17.76 11.45
CA TYR A 21 18.38 16.42 11.86
C TYR A 21 17.22 15.58 12.42
N ALA A 22 16.37 16.16 13.25
CA ALA A 22 15.22 15.47 13.81
C ALA A 22 14.21 15.05 12.72
N MET A 23 14.00 15.90 11.71
CA MET A 23 13.16 15.57 10.56
C MET A 23 13.77 14.45 9.72
N MET A 24 15.08 14.51 9.45
CA MET A 24 15.80 13.47 8.70
C MET A 24 15.72 12.11 9.39
N GLN A 25 15.89 12.07 10.72
CA GLN A 25 15.74 10.84 11.50
C GLN A 25 14.32 10.24 11.41
N LYS A 26 13.29 11.08 11.41
CA LYS A 26 11.91 10.60 11.23
C LYS A 26 11.69 9.98 9.85
N ILE A 27 12.22 10.62 8.80
CA ILE A 27 12.16 10.11 7.43
C ILE A 27 12.87 8.76 7.32
N GLN A 28 14.08 8.64 7.89
CA GLN A 28 14.84 7.38 7.90
C GLN A 28 14.10 6.27 8.66
N LYS A 29 13.51 6.57 9.82
CA LYS A 29 12.68 5.60 10.57
C LYS A 29 11.47 5.14 9.78
N PHE A 30 10.80 6.07 9.09
CA PHE A 30 9.68 5.76 8.21
C PHE A 30 10.11 4.82 7.07
N GLY A 31 11.20 5.17 6.36
CA GLY A 31 11.75 4.32 5.29
C GLY A 31 12.13 2.91 5.79
N GLY A 32 12.76 2.83 6.98
CA GLY A 32 13.08 1.55 7.61
C GLY A 32 11.85 0.70 7.96
N ALA A 33 10.77 1.32 8.42
CA ALA A 33 9.51 0.63 8.70
C ALA A 33 8.85 0.08 7.42
N MET A 34 9.00 0.79 6.30
CA MET A 34 8.47 0.36 4.99
C MET A 34 9.24 -0.81 4.38
N PHE A 35 10.49 -1.02 4.77
CA PHE A 35 11.35 -2.03 4.16
C PHE A 35 10.88 -3.47 4.43
N THR A 36 10.39 -3.76 5.64
CA THR A 36 9.96 -5.13 6.01
C THR A 36 8.81 -5.64 5.14
N PRO A 37 7.68 -4.92 4.96
CA PRO A 37 6.61 -5.35 4.05
C PRO A 37 7.11 -5.54 2.61
N VAL A 38 8.00 -4.68 2.15
CA VAL A 38 8.55 -4.74 0.77
C VAL A 38 9.34 -6.02 0.53
N LEU A 39 10.08 -6.51 1.51
CA LEU A 39 10.78 -7.79 1.38
C LEU A 39 9.82 -8.98 1.23
N LEU A 40 8.65 -8.92 1.87
CA LEU A 40 7.62 -9.95 1.72
C LEU A 40 7.10 -10.02 0.28
N PHE A 41 7.05 -8.90 -0.43
CA PHE A 41 6.61 -8.89 -1.83
C PHE A 41 7.57 -9.61 -2.76
N ALA A 42 8.87 -9.49 -2.52
CA ALA A 42 9.86 -10.19 -3.34
C ALA A 42 9.64 -11.70 -3.27
N PHE A 43 9.47 -12.24 -2.07
CA PHE A 43 9.18 -13.66 -1.88
C PHE A 43 7.81 -14.05 -2.44
N ALA A 44 6.75 -13.30 -2.10
CA ALA A 44 5.40 -13.55 -2.60
C ALA A 44 5.33 -13.48 -4.14
N GLY A 45 6.05 -12.54 -4.75
CA GLY A 45 6.16 -12.42 -6.20
C GLY A 45 6.81 -13.65 -6.85
N ILE A 46 7.84 -14.20 -6.24
CA ILE A 46 8.46 -15.46 -6.71
C ILE A 46 7.44 -16.61 -6.60
N VAL A 47 6.76 -16.75 -5.46
CA VAL A 47 5.77 -17.81 -5.23
C VAL A 47 4.61 -17.70 -6.23
N VAL A 48 4.07 -16.49 -6.42
CA VAL A 48 2.99 -16.25 -7.39
C VAL A 48 3.46 -16.50 -8.81
N GLY A 49 4.65 -16.03 -9.19
CA GLY A 49 5.21 -16.25 -10.52
C GLY A 49 5.42 -17.73 -10.85
N VAL A 50 6.08 -18.46 -9.96
CA VAL A 50 6.33 -19.89 -10.12
C VAL A 50 5.00 -20.69 -10.06
N GLY A 51 4.13 -20.37 -9.12
CA GLY A 51 2.82 -20.99 -8.99
C GLY A 51 1.97 -20.79 -10.25
N THR A 52 1.96 -19.60 -10.82
CA THR A 52 1.23 -19.29 -12.06
C THR A 52 1.80 -20.09 -13.24
N LEU A 53 3.13 -20.20 -13.36
CA LEU A 53 3.76 -21.03 -14.41
C LEU A 53 3.30 -22.47 -14.32
N PHE A 54 3.32 -23.08 -13.14
CA PHE A 54 2.98 -24.50 -12.96
C PHE A 54 1.45 -24.77 -12.99
N THR A 55 0.61 -23.77 -12.82
CA THR A 55 -0.85 -23.88 -12.95
C THR A 55 -1.34 -23.48 -14.35
N THR A 56 -0.47 -23.07 -15.27
CA THR A 56 -0.85 -22.66 -16.62
C THR A 56 -0.79 -23.85 -17.58
N GLU A 57 -1.96 -24.29 -18.08
CA GLU A 57 -2.09 -25.44 -18.99
C GLU A 57 -1.29 -25.24 -20.30
N ALA A 58 -1.25 -24.02 -20.83
CA ALA A 58 -0.48 -23.70 -22.03
C ALA A 58 1.04 -23.97 -21.89
N ILE A 59 1.55 -23.99 -20.66
CA ILE A 59 2.98 -24.23 -20.36
C ILE A 59 3.20 -25.68 -19.93
N MET A 60 2.39 -26.20 -19.02
CA MET A 60 2.57 -27.51 -18.38
C MET A 60 1.71 -28.63 -18.98
N GLY A 61 0.85 -28.28 -19.95
CA GLY A 61 -0.04 -29.25 -20.61
C GLY A 61 -0.97 -29.94 -19.62
N ASP A 62 -1.15 -31.25 -19.78
CA ASP A 62 -2.10 -32.06 -19.00
C ASP A 62 -1.82 -32.04 -17.49
N LEU A 63 -0.60 -31.74 -17.06
CA LEU A 63 -0.24 -31.63 -15.64
C LEU A 63 -0.94 -30.44 -14.95
N ALA A 64 -1.21 -29.37 -15.68
CA ALA A 64 -1.88 -28.18 -15.16
C ALA A 64 -3.41 -28.22 -15.32
N LYS A 65 -4.00 -29.37 -15.63
CA LYS A 65 -5.46 -29.52 -15.61
C LYS A 65 -6.00 -29.45 -14.19
N PRO A 66 -7.17 -28.80 -13.95
CA PRO A 66 -7.73 -28.61 -12.61
C PRO A 66 -7.92 -29.91 -11.79
N ASP A 67 -8.15 -31.02 -12.50
CA ASP A 67 -8.36 -32.34 -11.87
C ASP A 67 -7.05 -33.04 -11.48
N SER A 68 -5.90 -32.52 -11.93
CA SER A 68 -4.61 -33.12 -11.61
C SER A 68 -4.15 -32.77 -10.18
N LEU A 69 -3.56 -33.73 -9.48
CA LEU A 69 -2.99 -33.49 -8.16
C LEU A 69 -1.86 -32.44 -8.22
N PHE A 70 -1.11 -32.42 -9.30
CA PHE A 70 -0.05 -31.44 -9.53
C PHE A 70 -0.61 -30.01 -9.53
N TYR A 71 -1.66 -29.73 -10.32
CA TYR A 71 -2.33 -28.45 -10.33
C TYR A 71 -2.88 -28.08 -8.96
N GLN A 72 -3.56 -28.99 -8.28
CA GLN A 72 -4.17 -28.72 -6.98
C GLN A 72 -3.11 -28.34 -5.94
N CYS A 73 -1.98 -29.05 -5.89
CA CYS A 73 -0.89 -28.71 -4.99
C CYS A 73 -0.29 -27.33 -5.29
N TRP A 74 -0.02 -27.04 -6.56
CA TRP A 74 0.53 -25.73 -6.94
C TRP A 74 -0.46 -24.59 -6.77
N ASN A 75 -1.74 -24.85 -6.98
CA ASN A 75 -2.78 -23.86 -6.72
C ASN A 75 -2.89 -23.49 -5.23
N VAL A 76 -2.74 -24.45 -4.32
CA VAL A 76 -2.67 -24.15 -2.88
C VAL A 76 -1.49 -23.23 -2.56
N ILE A 77 -0.31 -23.52 -3.11
CA ILE A 77 0.89 -22.68 -2.93
C ILE A 77 0.66 -21.29 -3.54
N LEU A 78 0.09 -21.23 -4.74
CA LEU A 78 -0.23 -19.98 -5.44
C LEU A 78 -1.18 -19.10 -4.63
N GLN A 79 -2.26 -19.67 -4.10
CA GLN A 79 -3.22 -18.93 -3.25
C GLN A 79 -2.55 -18.42 -1.97
N GLY A 80 -1.64 -19.19 -1.37
CA GLY A 80 -0.81 -18.73 -0.26
C GLY A 80 0.06 -17.53 -0.63
N GLY A 81 0.65 -17.52 -1.83
CA GLY A 81 1.43 -16.39 -2.34
C GLY A 81 0.62 -15.11 -2.52
N TRP A 82 -0.65 -15.23 -2.93
CA TRP A 82 -1.55 -14.09 -3.10
C TRP A 82 -1.91 -13.38 -1.79
N THR A 83 -1.72 -14.02 -0.63
CA THR A 83 -2.02 -13.42 0.69
C THR A 83 -1.36 -12.07 0.86
N VAL A 84 -0.08 -11.94 0.49
CA VAL A 84 0.68 -10.70 0.65
C VAL A 84 0.08 -9.58 -0.22
N PHE A 85 -0.25 -9.87 -1.46
CA PHE A 85 -0.83 -8.89 -2.38
C PHE A 85 -2.24 -8.49 -1.99
N ASN A 86 -3.09 -9.46 -1.60
CA ASN A 86 -4.47 -9.20 -1.22
C ASN A 86 -4.61 -8.42 0.10
N GLN A 87 -3.64 -8.57 1.02
CA GLN A 87 -3.65 -7.92 2.33
C GLN A 87 -2.58 -6.83 2.46
N LEU A 88 -2.12 -6.31 1.33
CA LEU A 88 -1.07 -5.32 1.27
C LEU A 88 -1.30 -4.12 2.21
N PRO A 89 -2.45 -3.43 2.15
CA PRO A 89 -2.70 -2.28 3.00
C PRO A 89 -2.64 -2.62 4.50
N LEU A 90 -3.17 -3.78 4.88
CA LEU A 90 -3.14 -4.27 6.25
C LEU A 90 -1.70 -4.49 6.75
N LEU A 91 -0.85 -5.08 5.90
CA LEU A 91 0.57 -5.32 6.23
C LEU A 91 1.31 -4.01 6.49
N PHE A 92 1.07 -2.98 5.67
CA PHE A 92 1.66 -1.66 5.87
C PHE A 92 1.12 -0.94 7.11
N ALA A 93 -0.18 -1.06 7.40
CA ALA A 93 -0.77 -0.49 8.60
C ALA A 93 -0.13 -1.05 9.88
N VAL A 94 0.17 -2.36 9.90
CA VAL A 94 0.79 -3.04 11.05
C VAL A 94 2.31 -2.82 11.11
N ALA A 95 2.98 -2.69 9.96
CA ALA A 95 4.43 -2.53 9.91
C ALA A 95 4.91 -1.13 10.34
N LEU A 96 4.12 -0.09 10.03
CA LEU A 96 4.53 1.29 10.31
C LEU A 96 4.86 1.56 11.79
N PRO A 97 4.09 1.06 12.78
CA PRO A 97 4.40 1.22 14.19
C PRO A 97 5.74 0.65 14.62
N ILE A 98 6.27 -0.37 13.93
CA ILE A 98 7.56 -1.00 14.26
C ILE A 98 8.67 0.05 14.28
N GLY A 99 8.69 0.95 13.30
CA GLY A 99 9.71 1.99 13.19
C GLY A 99 9.33 3.33 13.81
N MET A 100 8.03 3.62 13.96
CA MET A 100 7.53 4.96 14.29
C MET A 100 7.02 5.11 15.72
N ALA A 101 6.64 4.01 16.40
CA ALA A 101 6.25 4.08 17.80
C ALA A 101 7.46 4.42 18.70
N LYS A 102 7.24 5.26 19.70
CA LYS A 102 8.29 5.68 20.63
C LYS A 102 8.61 4.62 21.68
N LYS A 103 7.59 3.88 22.12
CA LYS A 103 7.68 2.84 23.14
C LYS A 103 6.74 1.68 22.76
N GLN A 104 7.01 0.50 23.29
CA GLN A 104 6.11 -0.65 23.17
C GLN A 104 5.61 -0.91 21.75
N ASN A 105 6.52 -0.94 20.77
CA ASN A 105 6.21 -1.04 19.34
C ASN A 105 5.29 -2.23 19.02
N ALA A 106 5.52 -3.39 19.64
CA ALA A 106 4.67 -4.56 19.44
C ALA A 106 3.21 -4.33 19.86
N ARG A 107 2.99 -3.59 20.97
CA ARG A 107 1.64 -3.21 21.40
C ARG A 107 1.01 -2.21 20.45
N CYS A 108 1.78 -1.24 19.97
CA CYS A 108 1.32 -0.30 18.95
C CYS A 108 0.94 -0.99 17.64
N CYS A 109 1.66 -2.05 17.23
CA CYS A 109 1.29 -2.87 16.08
C CYS A 109 -0.08 -3.55 16.26
N MET A 110 -0.34 -4.09 17.47
CA MET A 110 -1.65 -4.69 17.78
C MET A 110 -2.76 -3.64 17.77
N GLU A 111 -2.51 -2.47 18.37
CA GLU A 111 -3.44 -1.34 18.34
C GLU A 111 -3.74 -0.90 16.92
N ALA A 112 -2.72 -0.80 16.07
CA ALA A 112 -2.86 -0.44 14.66
C ALA A 112 -3.67 -1.49 13.89
N LEU A 113 -3.42 -2.78 14.13
CA LEU A 113 -4.19 -3.87 13.52
C LEU A 113 -5.67 -3.73 13.85
N VAL A 114 -5.99 -3.66 15.15
CA VAL A 114 -7.38 -3.65 15.61
C VAL A 114 -8.10 -2.36 15.20
N LEU A 115 -7.47 -1.20 15.35
CA LEU A 115 -8.08 0.08 14.97
C LEU A 115 -8.22 0.24 13.45
N TYR A 116 -7.30 -0.30 12.66
CA TYR A 116 -7.41 -0.33 11.21
C TYR A 116 -8.60 -1.17 10.75
N LEU A 117 -8.79 -2.36 11.34
CA LEU A 117 -9.96 -3.18 11.07
C LEU A 117 -11.26 -2.49 11.55
N THR A 118 -11.26 -1.90 12.74
CA THR A 118 -12.40 -1.15 13.29
C THR A 118 -12.80 0.01 12.35
N PHE A 119 -11.81 0.76 11.85
CA PHE A 119 -12.03 1.79 10.85
C PHE A 119 -12.74 1.25 9.61
N HIS A 120 -12.29 0.11 9.07
CA HIS A 120 -12.91 -0.49 7.89
C HIS A 120 -14.30 -1.04 8.17
N TYR A 121 -14.57 -1.57 9.36
CA TYR A 121 -15.94 -1.94 9.77
C TYR A 121 -16.87 -0.72 9.81
N PHE A 122 -16.42 0.39 10.38
CA PHE A 122 -17.20 1.64 10.38
C PHE A 122 -17.44 2.13 8.96
N LEU A 123 -16.39 2.19 8.15
CA LEU A 123 -16.47 2.65 6.77
C LEU A 123 -17.39 1.76 5.93
N SER A 124 -17.27 0.43 6.05
CA SER A 124 -18.14 -0.55 5.39
C SER A 124 -19.61 -0.34 5.75
N THR A 125 -19.90 -0.18 7.04
CA THR A 125 -21.27 0.05 7.53
C THR A 125 -21.81 1.40 7.05
N MET A 126 -21.02 2.45 7.08
CA MET A 126 -21.42 3.78 6.57
C MET A 126 -21.71 3.72 5.07
N LEU A 127 -20.89 3.03 4.28
CA LEU A 127 -21.09 2.89 2.85
C LEU A 127 -22.29 2.01 2.51
N SER A 128 -22.57 0.97 3.28
CA SER A 128 -23.74 0.13 3.06
C SER A 128 -25.06 0.87 3.34
N GLN A 129 -25.05 1.82 4.28
CA GLN A 129 -26.23 2.59 4.67
C GLN A 129 -26.40 3.88 3.86
N TRP A 130 -25.30 4.57 3.59
CA TRP A 130 -25.28 5.93 3.02
C TRP A 130 -24.39 6.07 1.79
N GLY A 131 -23.96 4.97 1.17
CA GLY A 131 -23.01 4.99 0.05
C GLY A 131 -23.42 5.90 -1.10
N THR A 132 -24.70 5.92 -1.45
CA THR A 132 -25.24 6.79 -2.50
C THR A 132 -25.07 8.29 -2.19
N ALA A 133 -25.17 8.68 -0.92
CA ALA A 133 -24.94 10.07 -0.48
C ALA A 133 -23.46 10.47 -0.61
N PHE A 134 -22.55 9.51 -0.53
CA PHE A 134 -21.11 9.72 -0.72
C PHE A 134 -20.66 9.53 -2.18
N GLY A 135 -21.58 9.19 -3.09
CA GLY A 135 -21.26 8.91 -4.49
C GLY A 135 -20.60 7.55 -4.72
N VAL A 136 -20.82 6.59 -3.82
CA VAL A 136 -20.27 5.23 -3.90
C VAL A 136 -21.38 4.23 -4.09
N ASP A 137 -21.28 3.40 -5.14
CA ASP A 137 -22.15 2.25 -5.32
C ASP A 137 -21.60 1.04 -4.57
N PHE A 138 -22.10 0.83 -3.35
CA PHE A 138 -21.65 -0.28 -2.50
C PHE A 138 -22.16 -1.64 -2.97
N SER A 139 -23.12 -1.70 -3.92
CA SER A 139 -23.60 -2.95 -4.51
C SER A 139 -22.66 -3.49 -5.58
N ALA A 140 -21.80 -2.63 -6.15
CA ALA A 140 -20.82 -3.01 -7.17
C ALA A 140 -19.88 -4.11 -6.67
N GLU A 141 -19.35 -4.90 -7.60
CA GLU A 141 -18.34 -5.90 -7.29
C GLU A 141 -17.02 -5.24 -6.84
N VAL A 142 -16.30 -5.95 -5.96
CA VAL A 142 -15.01 -5.50 -5.46
C VAL A 142 -13.97 -5.53 -6.57
N GLY A 143 -13.17 -4.49 -6.66
CA GLY A 143 -12.08 -4.38 -7.64
C GLY A 143 -12.47 -3.61 -8.90
N GLY A 144 -11.59 -3.61 -9.88
CA GLY A 144 -11.77 -2.86 -11.13
C GLY A 144 -11.90 -1.35 -10.87
N THR A 145 -12.92 -0.75 -11.47
CA THR A 145 -13.22 0.70 -11.37
C THR A 145 -14.24 1.03 -10.29
N SER A 146 -14.70 0.04 -9.50
CA SER A 146 -15.74 0.24 -8.48
C SER A 146 -15.28 1.13 -7.32
N GLY A 147 -13.98 1.26 -7.10
CA GLY A 147 -13.40 1.94 -5.94
C GLY A 147 -13.56 1.18 -4.62
N LEU A 148 -13.97 -0.09 -4.67
CA LEU A 148 -14.15 -0.97 -3.52
C LEU A 148 -13.06 -2.02 -3.45
N ALA A 149 -12.64 -2.37 -2.24
CA ALA A 149 -11.68 -3.43 -1.96
C ALA A 149 -12.18 -4.36 -0.85
N MET A 150 -11.55 -5.54 -0.77
CA MET A 150 -11.76 -6.49 0.31
C MET A 150 -10.53 -6.50 1.21
N ILE A 151 -10.66 -6.04 2.45
CA ILE A 151 -9.59 -6.03 3.44
C ILE A 151 -9.98 -6.95 4.59
N ALA A 152 -9.21 -7.98 4.85
CA ALA A 152 -9.51 -8.99 5.87
C ALA A 152 -10.98 -9.46 5.82
N ASN A 153 -11.49 -9.71 4.61
CA ASN A 153 -12.87 -10.10 4.35
C ASN A 153 -13.93 -9.03 4.67
N ILE A 154 -13.54 -7.76 4.81
CA ILE A 154 -14.43 -6.61 4.96
C ILE A 154 -14.52 -5.89 3.63
N LYS A 155 -15.73 -5.83 3.04
CA LYS A 155 -15.96 -5.01 1.84
C LYS A 155 -15.95 -3.54 2.23
N THR A 156 -15.05 -2.77 1.66
CA THR A 156 -14.78 -1.39 2.07
C THR A 156 -14.31 -0.55 0.89
N LEU A 157 -14.13 0.73 1.11
CA LEU A 157 -13.54 1.64 0.13
C LEU A 157 -12.06 1.31 -0.07
N ASP A 158 -11.65 1.23 -1.34
CA ASP A 158 -10.24 1.02 -1.69
C ASP A 158 -9.43 2.29 -1.41
N MET A 159 -8.82 2.33 -0.25
CA MET A 159 -7.92 3.41 0.16
C MET A 159 -6.46 3.05 -0.08
N GLY A 160 -6.19 1.83 -0.49
CA GLY A 160 -4.87 1.31 -0.77
C GLY A 160 -3.91 1.51 0.40
N MET A 161 -2.64 1.59 0.04
CA MET A 161 -1.55 1.75 1.00
C MET A 161 -1.52 3.15 1.63
N ILE A 162 -1.91 4.18 0.88
CA ILE A 162 -1.94 5.57 1.39
C ILE A 162 -2.93 5.67 2.56
N GLY A 163 -4.12 5.09 2.40
CA GLY A 163 -5.09 5.02 3.49
C GLY A 163 -4.58 4.24 4.70
N ALA A 164 -3.95 3.11 4.48
CA ALA A 164 -3.36 2.29 5.54
C ALA A 164 -2.31 3.06 6.35
N LEU A 165 -1.41 3.77 5.67
CA LEU A 165 -0.39 4.60 6.32
C LEU A 165 -1.00 5.77 7.09
N ALA A 166 -2.03 6.42 6.54
CA ALA A 166 -2.71 7.53 7.21
C ALA A 166 -3.39 7.06 8.51
N ILE A 167 -4.14 5.97 8.47
CA ILE A 167 -4.81 5.41 9.65
C ILE A 167 -3.79 4.95 10.68
N SER A 168 -2.76 4.21 10.25
CA SER A 168 -1.68 3.77 11.14
C SER A 168 -0.94 4.96 11.78
N GLY A 169 -0.72 6.03 11.02
CA GLY A 169 -0.14 7.28 11.54
C GLY A 169 -0.99 7.91 12.66
N ILE A 170 -2.30 7.91 12.52
CA ILE A 170 -3.22 8.36 13.56
C ILE A 170 -3.09 7.48 14.81
N VAL A 171 -3.06 6.16 14.63
CA VAL A 171 -2.90 5.21 15.75
C VAL A 171 -1.57 5.43 16.48
N ILE A 172 -0.46 5.57 15.74
CA ILE A 172 0.85 5.86 16.32
C ILE A 172 0.84 7.16 17.11
N TRP A 173 0.18 8.20 16.58
CA TRP A 173 0.05 9.46 17.28
C TRP A 173 -0.75 9.31 18.59
N LEU A 174 -1.87 8.58 18.56
CA LEU A 174 -2.66 8.28 19.75
C LEU A 174 -1.84 7.46 20.76
N HIS A 175 -1.17 6.41 20.31
CA HIS A 175 -0.30 5.57 21.14
C HIS A 175 0.78 6.41 21.84
N ASN A 176 1.54 7.17 21.07
CA ASN A 176 2.64 7.99 21.60
C ASN A 176 2.16 9.08 22.59
N LYS A 177 0.89 9.49 22.50
CA LYS A 177 0.29 10.51 23.38
C LYS A 177 -0.38 9.92 24.61
N LEU A 178 -1.06 8.79 24.49
CA LEU A 178 -1.98 8.27 25.48
C LEU A 178 -1.49 7.04 26.24
N TYR A 179 -0.50 6.33 25.70
CA TYR A 179 -0.07 5.04 26.25
C TYR A 179 0.39 5.12 27.72
N ASP A 180 1.10 6.20 28.09
CA ASP A 180 1.63 6.42 29.45
C ASP A 180 0.64 7.21 30.33
N THR A 181 -0.61 7.43 29.89
CA THR A 181 -1.60 8.15 30.70
C THR A 181 -2.08 7.28 31.85
N GLU A 182 -1.91 7.75 33.06
CA GLU A 182 -2.44 7.12 34.27
C GLU A 182 -3.92 7.44 34.43
N LEU A 183 -4.73 6.40 34.47
CA LEU A 183 -6.17 6.53 34.73
C LEU A 183 -6.44 6.41 36.22
N PRO A 184 -7.58 6.96 36.70
CA PRO A 184 -8.01 6.78 38.09
C PRO A 184 -8.07 5.29 38.47
N ASP A 185 -7.87 4.95 39.75
CA ASP A 185 -7.75 3.59 40.26
C ASP A 185 -8.90 2.65 39.82
N TRP A 186 -10.11 3.17 39.72
CA TRP A 186 -11.29 2.42 39.29
C TRP A 186 -11.27 2.07 37.76
N LEU A 187 -10.46 2.75 36.97
CA LEU A 187 -10.20 2.49 35.55
C LEU A 187 -8.78 1.93 35.29
N GLY A 188 -8.00 1.67 36.33
CA GLY A 188 -6.60 1.26 36.22
C GLY A 188 -6.36 0.03 35.35
N SER A 189 -7.34 -0.88 35.28
CA SER A 189 -7.30 -2.07 34.39
C SER A 189 -7.30 -1.72 32.90
N PHE A 190 -7.68 -0.51 32.54
CA PHE A 190 -7.72 -0.04 31.14
C PHE A 190 -6.50 0.79 30.74
N ASN A 191 -5.47 0.88 31.59
CA ASN A 191 -4.24 1.60 31.27
C ASN A 191 -3.51 1.01 30.05
N GLY A 192 -2.73 1.85 29.38
CA GLY A 192 -1.88 1.45 28.26
C GLY A 192 -2.66 1.22 26.97
N SER A 193 -2.44 0.08 26.31
CA SER A 193 -3.04 -0.24 25.01
C SER A 193 -4.56 -0.23 24.99
N THR A 194 -5.21 -0.65 26.07
CA THR A 194 -6.68 -0.65 26.17
C THR A 194 -7.23 0.78 26.11
N PHE A 195 -6.58 1.71 26.81
CA PHE A 195 -6.97 3.11 26.77
C PHE A 195 -6.76 3.73 25.39
N VAL A 196 -5.63 3.44 24.74
CA VAL A 196 -5.37 3.87 23.36
C VAL A 196 -6.45 3.34 22.42
N PHE A 197 -6.83 2.07 22.57
CA PHE A 197 -7.89 1.47 21.77
C PHE A 197 -9.26 2.12 22.02
N MET A 198 -9.62 2.37 23.28
CA MET A 198 -10.90 3.02 23.64
C MET A 198 -11.02 4.40 22.99
N VAL A 199 -10.00 5.24 23.14
CA VAL A 199 -9.99 6.57 22.52
C VAL A 199 -9.94 6.43 20.99
N GLY A 200 -9.11 5.56 20.47
CA GLY A 200 -8.98 5.28 19.04
C GLY A 200 -10.28 4.83 18.40
N PHE A 201 -11.05 4.00 19.08
CA PHE A 201 -12.37 3.55 18.61
C PHE A 201 -13.29 4.74 18.29
N PHE A 202 -13.41 5.68 19.21
CA PHE A 202 -14.24 6.88 18.98
C PHE A 202 -13.63 7.84 17.94
N VAL A 203 -12.30 7.94 17.87
CA VAL A 203 -11.61 8.75 16.87
C VAL A 203 -11.80 8.16 15.47
N MET A 204 -11.87 6.84 15.31
CA MET A 204 -12.07 6.20 14.01
C MET A 204 -13.45 6.46 13.42
N ILE A 205 -14.47 6.81 14.20
CA ILE A 205 -15.81 7.14 13.69
C ILE A 205 -15.76 8.40 12.78
N PRO A 206 -15.32 9.57 13.25
CA PRO A 206 -15.22 10.76 12.38
C PRO A 206 -14.16 10.56 11.28
N VAL A 207 -13.10 9.80 11.52
CA VAL A 207 -12.09 9.50 10.49
C VAL A 207 -12.71 8.69 9.35
N ALA A 208 -13.54 7.68 9.66
CA ALA A 208 -14.27 6.91 8.65
C ALA A 208 -15.25 7.77 7.86
N LEU A 209 -15.98 8.67 8.53
CA LEU A 209 -16.90 9.60 7.87
C LEU A 209 -16.17 10.56 6.93
N ILE A 210 -15.07 11.14 7.37
CA ILE A 210 -14.24 12.02 6.53
C ILE A 210 -13.70 11.24 5.33
N SER A 211 -13.24 10.01 5.56
CA SER A 211 -12.76 9.14 4.49
C SER A 211 -13.85 8.82 3.47
N ALA A 212 -15.07 8.53 3.90
CA ALA A 212 -16.21 8.29 3.03
C ALA A 212 -16.57 9.51 2.15
N LEU A 213 -16.36 10.73 2.66
CA LEU A 213 -16.63 11.97 1.94
C LEU A 213 -15.51 12.39 0.98
N VAL A 214 -14.26 12.18 1.40
CA VAL A 214 -13.07 12.70 0.70
C VAL A 214 -12.51 11.68 -0.28
N TRP A 215 -12.41 10.41 0.12
CA TRP A 215 -11.69 9.39 -0.66
C TRP A 215 -12.29 9.12 -2.05
N PRO A 216 -13.61 9.08 -2.26
CA PRO A 216 -14.17 8.94 -3.62
C PRO A 216 -13.68 10.04 -4.58
N LYS A 217 -13.48 11.26 -4.08
CA LYS A 217 -12.91 12.37 -4.87
C LYS A 217 -11.43 12.15 -5.18
N VAL A 218 -10.68 11.58 -4.23
CA VAL A 218 -9.28 11.18 -4.46
C VAL A 218 -9.21 10.10 -5.53
N GLN A 219 -10.10 9.11 -5.49
CA GLN A 219 -10.17 8.05 -6.52
C GLN A 219 -10.46 8.63 -7.91
N LEU A 220 -11.38 9.58 -8.02
CA LEU A 220 -11.62 10.30 -9.29
C LEU A 220 -10.37 11.05 -9.77
N GLY A 221 -9.63 11.67 -8.85
CA GLY A 221 -8.34 12.29 -9.15
C GLY A 221 -7.29 11.30 -9.65
N MET A 222 -7.24 10.11 -9.06
CA MET A 222 -6.34 9.02 -9.51
C MET A 222 -6.70 8.54 -10.91
N LEU A 223 -7.98 8.39 -11.23
CA LEU A 223 -8.44 8.04 -12.59
C LEU A 223 -8.07 9.12 -13.60
N ALA A 224 -8.22 10.40 -13.24
CA ALA A 224 -7.78 11.51 -14.08
C ALA A 224 -6.25 11.50 -14.29
N PHE A 225 -5.49 11.16 -13.24
CA PHE A 225 -4.03 11.01 -13.34
C PHE A 225 -3.62 9.84 -14.24
N GLN A 226 -4.34 8.71 -14.20
CA GLN A 226 -4.14 7.63 -15.17
C GLN A 226 -4.31 8.12 -16.61
N GLY A 227 -5.37 8.89 -16.86
CA GLY A 227 -5.62 9.51 -18.16
C GLY A 227 -4.48 10.43 -18.59
N PHE A 228 -3.96 11.23 -17.68
CA PHE A 228 -2.80 12.10 -17.93
C PHE A 228 -1.55 11.29 -18.29
N VAL A 229 -1.21 10.26 -17.50
CA VAL A 229 -0.01 9.42 -17.75
C VAL A 229 -0.12 8.71 -19.09
N LYS A 230 -1.30 8.19 -19.45
CA LYS A 230 -1.57 7.58 -20.76
C LYS A 230 -1.43 8.60 -21.90
N GLY A 231 -1.96 9.81 -21.71
CA GLY A 231 -1.93 10.88 -22.71
C GLY A 231 -0.56 11.57 -22.87
N ALA A 232 0.19 11.70 -21.78
CA ALA A 232 1.52 12.35 -21.80
C ALA A 232 2.63 11.44 -22.34
N GLY A 233 2.37 10.14 -22.51
CA GLY A 233 3.32 9.19 -23.08
C GLY A 233 4.70 9.23 -22.39
N ALA A 234 5.75 9.38 -23.18
CA ALA A 234 7.14 9.35 -22.69
C ALA A 234 7.46 10.41 -21.62
N LEU A 235 6.83 11.59 -21.68
CA LEU A 235 7.07 12.66 -20.71
C LEU A 235 6.51 12.31 -19.33
N GLY A 236 5.30 11.75 -19.27
CA GLY A 236 4.69 11.32 -18.01
C GLY A 236 5.52 10.23 -17.32
N ILE A 237 6.00 9.28 -18.09
CA ILE A 237 6.88 8.21 -17.64
C ILE A 237 8.20 8.78 -17.10
N TRP A 238 8.81 9.70 -17.83
CA TRP A 238 10.06 10.33 -17.44
C TRP A 238 9.92 11.08 -16.10
N ILE A 239 8.85 11.86 -15.92
CA ILE A 239 8.56 12.57 -14.67
C ILE A 239 8.41 11.57 -13.51
N PHE A 240 7.65 10.50 -13.73
CA PHE A 240 7.46 9.47 -12.71
C PHE A 240 8.78 8.84 -12.26
N ILE A 241 9.60 8.37 -13.22
CA ILE A 241 10.90 7.75 -12.94
C ILE A 241 11.84 8.73 -12.25
N LEU A 242 11.85 10.00 -12.69
CA LEU A 242 12.67 11.04 -12.07
C LEU A 242 12.31 11.23 -10.59
N LEU A 243 11.01 11.37 -10.29
CA LEU A 243 10.54 11.53 -8.92
C LEU A 243 10.86 10.29 -8.07
N GLU A 244 10.65 9.09 -8.61
CA GLU A 244 11.00 7.84 -7.92
C GLU A 244 12.49 7.81 -7.54
N ARG A 245 13.38 8.13 -8.49
CA ARG A 245 14.82 8.17 -8.25
C ARG A 245 15.25 9.22 -7.24
N LEU A 246 14.63 10.40 -7.25
CA LEU A 246 14.88 11.44 -6.28
C LEU A 246 14.45 11.05 -4.85
N LEU A 247 13.46 10.18 -4.72
CA LEU A 247 12.95 9.72 -3.43
C LEU A 247 13.71 8.52 -2.84
N ILE A 248 14.55 7.83 -3.64
CA ILE A 248 15.35 6.69 -3.17
C ILE A 248 16.24 7.02 -1.96
N PRO A 249 17.03 8.12 -1.96
CA PRO A 249 17.89 8.43 -0.83
C PRO A 249 17.16 8.66 0.49
N PHE A 250 15.88 9.03 0.40
CA PHE A 250 15.01 9.25 1.58
C PHE A 250 14.22 8.01 1.99
N GLY A 251 14.29 6.91 1.24
CA GLY A 251 13.47 5.72 1.45
C GLY A 251 11.97 5.93 1.15
N LEU A 252 11.60 7.06 0.54
CA LEU A 252 10.21 7.44 0.27
C LEU A 252 9.69 6.96 -1.10
N HIS A 253 10.56 6.43 -1.95
CA HIS A 253 10.20 5.94 -3.28
C HIS A 253 9.09 4.87 -3.25
N HIS A 254 9.03 4.07 -2.17
CA HIS A 254 7.97 3.09 -1.96
C HIS A 254 6.57 3.71 -1.95
N ILE A 255 6.40 4.90 -1.38
CA ILE A 255 5.11 5.61 -1.35
C ILE A 255 4.70 6.01 -2.76
N LEU A 256 5.65 6.44 -3.57
CA LEU A 256 5.37 6.90 -4.93
C LEU A 256 4.99 5.73 -5.85
N TYR A 257 5.79 4.65 -5.86
CA TYR A 257 5.56 3.59 -6.84
C TYR A 257 4.50 2.57 -6.42
N SER A 258 4.25 2.39 -5.12
CA SER A 258 3.35 1.35 -4.65
C SER A 258 1.93 1.44 -5.19
N PRO A 259 1.30 2.62 -5.30
CA PRO A 259 -0.01 2.74 -5.93
C PRO A 259 -0.03 2.27 -7.39
N PHE A 260 1.10 2.37 -8.08
CA PHE A 260 1.22 1.95 -9.48
C PHE A 260 1.48 0.46 -9.63
N TYR A 261 2.36 -0.10 -8.79
CA TYR A 261 2.76 -1.51 -8.91
C TYR A 261 1.80 -2.47 -8.22
N TYR A 262 1.19 -2.06 -7.12
CA TYR A 262 0.41 -2.93 -6.24
C TYR A 262 -1.05 -2.49 -6.07
N ASP A 263 -1.42 -1.32 -6.55
CA ASP A 263 -2.72 -0.71 -6.36
C ASP A 263 -3.30 -0.23 -7.70
N ASN A 264 -4.51 0.33 -7.69
CA ASN A 264 -5.31 0.63 -8.88
C ASN A 264 -4.90 1.90 -9.64
N ALA A 265 -3.75 2.51 -9.35
CA ALA A 265 -3.38 3.82 -9.94
C ALA A 265 -3.20 3.81 -11.47
N VAL A 266 -2.78 2.71 -12.07
CA VAL A 266 -2.57 2.60 -13.52
C VAL A 266 -3.43 1.51 -14.14
N VAL A 267 -3.43 0.34 -13.53
CA VAL A 267 -4.22 -0.81 -13.94
C VAL A 267 -4.92 -1.44 -12.73
N PRO A 268 -6.09 -2.02 -12.89
CA PRO A 268 -6.79 -2.69 -11.79
C PRO A 268 -5.91 -3.75 -11.11
N GLY A 269 -5.77 -3.66 -9.79
CA GLY A 269 -4.94 -4.56 -9.00
C GLY A 269 -3.44 -4.29 -9.03
N GLY A 270 -3.00 -3.26 -9.76
CA GLY A 270 -1.59 -2.92 -9.93
C GLY A 270 -0.87 -3.74 -11.01
N LEU A 271 0.32 -3.30 -11.37
CA LEU A 271 1.07 -3.87 -12.50
C LEU A 271 1.44 -5.34 -12.29
N TYR A 272 1.83 -5.72 -11.09
CA TYR A 272 2.25 -7.11 -10.83
C TYR A 272 1.08 -8.10 -10.91
N ALA A 273 -0.06 -7.76 -10.29
CA ALA A 273 -1.26 -8.58 -10.35
C ALA A 273 -1.81 -8.66 -11.78
N TYR A 274 -1.82 -7.55 -12.50
CA TYR A 274 -2.23 -7.50 -13.88
C TYR A 274 -1.48 -8.51 -14.76
N TRP A 275 -0.16 -8.54 -14.64
CA TRP A 275 0.65 -9.47 -15.43
C TRP A 275 0.50 -10.92 -14.99
N ALA A 276 0.44 -11.18 -13.69
CA ALA A 276 0.26 -12.53 -13.17
C ALA A 276 -1.08 -13.13 -13.63
N THR A 277 -2.15 -12.34 -13.65
CA THR A 277 -3.48 -12.80 -14.10
C THR A 277 -3.58 -12.99 -15.60
N ARG A 278 -2.80 -12.25 -16.40
CA ARG A 278 -2.81 -12.35 -17.86
C ARG A 278 -1.81 -13.34 -18.43
N LEU A 279 -0.88 -13.84 -17.62
CA LEU A 279 0.15 -14.77 -18.09
C LEU A 279 -0.44 -16.02 -18.76
N PRO A 280 -1.49 -16.68 -18.24
CA PRO A 280 -2.09 -17.85 -18.90
C PRO A 280 -2.66 -17.52 -20.29
N GLU A 281 -3.30 -16.36 -20.44
CA GLU A 281 -3.85 -15.89 -21.71
C GLU A 281 -2.75 -15.57 -22.73
N ILE A 282 -1.70 -14.91 -22.28
CA ILE A 282 -0.54 -14.57 -23.12
C ILE A 282 0.18 -15.84 -23.56
N ALA A 283 0.38 -16.80 -22.66
CA ALA A 283 1.05 -18.06 -22.96
C ALA A 283 0.27 -18.95 -23.94
N ALA A 284 -1.06 -18.87 -23.91
CA ALA A 284 -1.94 -19.61 -24.84
C ALA A 284 -2.02 -18.97 -26.24
N SER A 285 -1.62 -17.71 -26.40
CA SER A 285 -1.78 -16.97 -27.64
C SER A 285 -0.54 -17.09 -28.53
N THR A 286 -0.78 -17.23 -29.84
CA THR A 286 0.26 -17.15 -30.89
C THR A 286 0.45 -15.74 -31.43
N ALA A 287 -0.36 -14.76 -30.98
CA ALA A 287 -0.27 -13.37 -31.41
C ALA A 287 0.94 -12.69 -30.80
N SER A 288 1.41 -11.60 -31.41
CA SER A 288 2.53 -10.84 -30.85
C SER A 288 2.14 -10.24 -29.49
N LEU A 289 3.08 -10.21 -28.56
CA LEU A 289 2.86 -9.63 -27.21
C LEU A 289 2.35 -8.21 -27.29
N LYS A 290 2.79 -7.43 -28.28
CA LYS A 290 2.34 -6.03 -28.50
C LYS A 290 0.85 -5.93 -28.80
N SER A 291 0.25 -6.92 -29.47
CA SER A 291 -1.19 -6.96 -29.76
C SER A 291 -2.02 -7.46 -28.58
N LEU A 292 -1.43 -8.27 -27.70
CA LEU A 292 -2.09 -8.82 -26.53
C LEU A 292 -2.10 -7.85 -25.32
N VAL A 293 -1.20 -6.89 -25.33
CA VAL A 293 -1.07 -5.89 -24.27
C VAL A 293 -1.61 -4.56 -24.77
N PRO A 294 -2.87 -4.24 -24.44
CA PRO A 294 -3.48 -2.98 -24.84
C PRO A 294 -2.79 -1.78 -24.17
N GLU A 295 -3.31 -0.58 -24.37
CA GLU A 295 -2.73 0.66 -23.88
C GLU A 295 -2.28 0.66 -22.42
N ALA A 296 -3.02 -0.02 -21.54
CA ALA A 296 -2.64 -0.18 -20.13
C ALA A 296 -1.31 -0.92 -19.96
N GLY A 297 -1.08 -1.95 -20.78
CA GLY A 297 0.17 -2.68 -20.78
C GLY A 297 1.33 -1.85 -21.31
N PHE A 298 1.09 -1.02 -22.31
CA PHE A 298 2.09 -0.09 -22.83
C PHE A 298 2.48 0.94 -21.76
N THR A 299 1.51 1.50 -21.07
CA THR A 299 1.75 2.40 -19.94
C THR A 299 2.49 1.71 -18.82
N ALA A 300 2.10 0.47 -18.51
CA ALA A 300 2.80 -0.37 -17.57
C ALA A 300 4.27 -0.55 -17.94
N THR A 301 4.56 -0.77 -19.21
CA THR A 301 5.94 -0.94 -19.68
C THR A 301 6.72 0.37 -19.66
N GLY A 302 6.06 1.48 -19.79
CA GLY A 302 6.68 2.79 -19.59
C GLY A 302 7.14 2.98 -18.16
N PHE A 303 6.38 2.50 -17.19
CA PHE A 303 6.81 2.43 -15.79
C PHE A 303 7.85 1.36 -15.52
N SER A 304 8.02 0.45 -16.43
CA SER A 304 8.73 -0.79 -16.23
C SER A 304 10.20 -0.75 -16.58
N GLY A 305 10.82 0.38 -16.74
CA GLY A 305 12.28 0.41 -16.75
C GLY A 305 12.89 -0.42 -15.60
N MET A 306 12.06 -1.02 -14.76
CA MET A 306 12.38 -1.72 -13.52
C MET A 306 11.79 -3.12 -13.41
N VAL A 307 10.98 -3.58 -14.33
CA VAL A 307 10.27 -4.86 -14.19
C VAL A 307 10.48 -5.69 -15.45
N PRO A 308 10.41 -7.03 -15.36
CA PRO A 308 10.43 -7.92 -16.54
C PRO A 308 9.52 -7.49 -17.68
N LEU A 309 8.56 -6.67 -17.36
CA LEU A 309 7.66 -6.01 -18.30
C LEU A 309 8.35 -5.06 -19.28
N SER A 310 9.52 -4.53 -18.94
CA SER A 310 10.35 -3.75 -19.84
C SER A 310 10.81 -4.52 -21.07
N ILE A 311 10.77 -5.83 -21.01
CA ILE A 311 11.11 -6.71 -22.11
C ILE A 311 9.99 -6.76 -23.15
N LEU A 312 8.75 -6.48 -22.77
CA LEU A 312 7.58 -6.69 -23.60
C LEU A 312 7.34 -5.62 -24.66
N PRO A 313 7.62 -4.34 -24.48
CA PRO A 313 7.35 -3.33 -25.48
C PRO A 313 8.53 -2.98 -26.38
N ALA A 314 9.71 -3.45 -26.05
CA ALA A 314 10.87 -3.26 -26.89
C ALA A 314 10.87 -4.18 -28.11
N GLN A 315 9.84 -5.00 -28.24
CA GLN A 315 9.58 -5.85 -29.43
C GLN A 315 8.49 -5.17 -30.29
#